data_43b082e2f7690522314c936049bcdc83
#
_entry.id   43b082e2f7690522314c936049bcdc83
#
_cell.length_a   1.000
_cell.length_b   1.000
_cell.length_c   1.000
_cell.angle_alpha   90.00
_cell.angle_beta   90.00
_cell.angle_gamma   90.00
#
_symmetry.space_group_name_H-M   'P 1'
#
loop_
_entity.id
_entity.type
_entity.pdbx_description
1 polymer ?
#
loop_
_entity_poly.entity_id
_entity_poly.type
_entity_poly.pdbx_seq_one_letter_code
_entity_poly.pdbx_strand_id
1 'polypeptide(L)'
;MATNTKFRLKGKNRDSYMELVLDFPLASIKSDEHLTEAQRVMDVVLARGTLDDGEETYLDALSDLVGSYEDEHHAIDPASDADMLRHLMEAKGVSQMQLSRDTGLPKSTISEVLAGKKPFSRKMIHALANYFHVNVGVLAANI
;
A
#
# COMPACT_ATOMS: atom_id res chain seq x y z
N MET A 1 -18.45 13.05 27.25
CA MET A 1 -18.41 12.33 25.96
C MET A 1 -17.49 11.15 26.04
N ALA A 2 -17.96 10.00 25.71
CA ALA A 2 -17.14 8.80 25.72
C ALA A 2 -16.13 8.87 24.58
N THR A 3 -14.86 8.90 24.90
CA THR A 3 -13.81 8.88 23.91
C THR A 3 -13.53 7.46 23.52
N ASN A 4 -13.51 7.17 22.25
CA ASN A 4 -13.10 5.86 21.78
C ASN A 4 -11.62 5.68 22.07
N THR A 5 -11.30 4.81 23.03
CA THR A 5 -9.93 4.58 23.47
C THR A 5 -9.27 3.39 22.78
N LYS A 6 -9.98 2.70 21.85
CA LYS A 6 -9.45 1.52 21.17
C LYS A 6 -8.26 1.86 20.29
N PHE A 7 -8.30 3.01 19.62
CA PHE A 7 -7.18 3.46 18.81
C PHE A 7 -6.27 4.35 19.65
N ARG A 8 -5.09 3.87 19.97
CA ARG A 8 -4.14 4.62 20.77
C ARG A 8 -2.72 4.14 20.52
N LEU A 9 -1.86 5.06 20.16
CA LEU A 9 -0.45 4.78 20.03
C LEU A 9 0.25 5.16 21.33
N LYS A 10 1.14 4.28 21.79
CA LYS A 10 1.88 4.49 23.05
C LYS A 10 3.34 4.14 22.87
N GLY A 11 4.19 4.76 23.68
CA GLY A 11 5.62 4.47 23.74
C GLY A 11 6.27 4.55 22.39
N LYS A 12 7.02 3.52 22.03
CA LYS A 12 7.77 3.49 20.78
C LYS A 12 6.87 3.61 19.52
N ASN A 13 5.68 3.05 19.57
CA ASN A 13 4.74 3.16 18.44
C ASN A 13 4.32 4.61 18.23
N ARG A 14 4.08 5.34 19.31
CA ARG A 14 3.77 6.77 19.22
C ARG A 14 4.96 7.55 18.68
N ASP A 15 6.16 7.25 19.15
CA ASP A 15 7.37 7.92 18.71
C ASP A 15 7.62 7.71 17.23
N SER A 16 7.47 6.48 16.74
CA SER A 16 7.63 6.16 15.32
C SER A 16 6.64 6.93 14.46
N TYR A 17 5.39 6.99 14.90
CA TYR A 17 4.34 7.73 14.21
C TYR A 17 4.69 9.23 14.15
N MET A 18 5.06 9.81 15.29
CA MET A 18 5.36 11.24 15.35
C MET A 18 6.58 11.62 14.54
N GLU A 19 7.62 10.78 14.51
CA GLU A 19 8.79 11.02 13.66
C GLU A 19 8.40 11.12 12.18
N LEU A 20 7.55 10.22 11.72
CA LEU A 20 7.09 10.23 10.33
C LEU A 20 6.25 11.47 10.04
N VAL A 21 5.37 11.86 10.96
CA VAL A 21 4.55 13.06 10.82
C VAL A 21 5.43 14.32 10.75
N LEU A 22 6.48 14.38 11.57
CA LEU A 22 7.38 15.53 11.55
C LEU A 22 8.19 15.62 10.25
N ASP A 23 8.59 14.48 9.71
CA ASP A 23 9.35 14.44 8.45
C ASP A 23 8.47 14.75 7.23
N PHE A 24 7.28 14.20 7.21
CA PHE A 24 6.33 14.43 6.13
C PHE A 24 4.91 14.47 6.70
N PRO A 25 4.40 15.66 7.01
CA PRO A 25 3.08 15.81 7.61
C PRO A 25 1.95 15.24 6.75
N LEU A 26 0.96 14.65 7.41
CA LEU A 26 -0.23 14.15 6.74
C LEU A 26 -1.14 15.32 6.36
N ALA A 27 -1.40 15.46 5.07
CA ALA A 27 -2.25 16.50 4.54
C ALA A 27 -2.80 16.05 3.19
N SER A 28 -3.89 16.68 2.77
CA SER A 28 -4.47 16.40 1.45
C SER A 28 -3.44 16.68 0.36
N ILE A 29 -3.32 15.76 -0.58
CA ILE A 29 -2.41 15.92 -1.71
C ILE A 29 -3.01 16.97 -2.66
N LYS A 30 -2.19 17.95 -3.07
CA LYS A 30 -2.68 19.10 -3.84
C LYS A 30 -1.99 19.29 -5.18
N SER A 31 -0.96 18.53 -5.46
CA SER A 31 -0.23 18.64 -6.72
C SER A 31 0.43 17.31 -7.06
N ASP A 32 0.81 17.16 -8.32
CA ASP A 32 1.54 15.96 -8.75
C ASP A 32 2.91 15.86 -8.08
N GLU A 33 3.54 17.00 -7.81
CA GLU A 33 4.80 17.04 -7.07
C GLU A 33 4.63 16.55 -5.64
N HIS A 34 3.56 16.97 -4.97
CA HIS A 34 3.23 16.52 -3.62
C HIS A 34 2.92 15.02 -3.64
N LEU A 35 2.20 14.54 -4.66
CA LEU A 35 1.94 13.12 -4.85
C LEU A 35 3.23 12.32 -4.95
N THR A 36 4.17 12.77 -5.77
CA THR A 36 5.46 12.12 -5.95
C THR A 36 6.23 12.02 -4.63
N GLU A 37 6.25 13.10 -3.86
CA GLU A 37 6.88 13.10 -2.53
C GLU A 37 6.21 12.12 -1.58
N ALA A 38 4.88 12.11 -1.55
CA ALA A 38 4.12 11.17 -0.71
C ALA A 38 4.41 9.72 -1.07
N GLN A 39 4.44 9.41 -2.36
CA GLN A 39 4.75 8.06 -2.84
C GLN A 39 6.17 7.64 -2.47
N ARG A 40 7.12 8.57 -2.56
CA ARG A 40 8.50 8.32 -2.14
C ARG A 40 8.57 7.98 -0.66
N VAL A 41 7.86 8.70 0.18
CA VAL A 41 7.81 8.44 1.62
C VAL A 41 7.19 7.06 1.89
N MET A 42 6.11 6.73 1.20
CA MET A 42 5.49 5.40 1.32
C MET A 42 6.48 4.29 0.99
N ASP A 43 7.20 4.44 -0.11
CA ASP A 43 8.16 3.44 -0.56
C ASP A 43 9.31 3.27 0.45
N VAL A 44 9.78 4.37 1.03
CA VAL A 44 10.83 4.33 2.07
C VAL A 44 10.34 3.57 3.30
N VAL A 45 9.13 3.85 3.76
CA VAL A 45 8.57 3.16 4.93
C VAL A 45 8.34 1.67 4.64
N LEU A 46 7.76 1.36 3.49
CA LEU A 46 7.49 -0.03 3.10
C LEU A 46 8.78 -0.84 2.94
N ALA A 47 9.86 -0.21 2.50
CA ALA A 47 11.15 -0.88 2.33
C ALA A 47 11.79 -1.28 3.66
N ARG A 48 11.32 -0.77 4.79
CA ARG A 48 11.82 -1.18 6.11
C ARG A 48 11.48 -2.63 6.45
N GLY A 49 10.48 -3.20 5.80
CA GLY A 49 10.03 -4.57 6.00
C GLY A 49 9.04 -4.68 7.14
N THR A 50 9.50 -5.07 8.32
CA THR A 50 8.63 -5.18 9.49
C THR A 50 8.35 -3.80 10.07
N LEU A 51 7.07 -3.43 10.17
CA LEU A 51 6.66 -2.12 10.66
C LEU A 51 5.98 -2.26 12.02
N ASP A 52 6.22 -1.29 12.90
CA ASP A 52 5.47 -1.21 14.16
C ASP A 52 4.09 -0.58 13.93
N ASP A 53 3.26 -0.55 14.96
CA ASP A 53 1.90 -0.03 14.85
C ASP A 53 1.87 1.46 14.47
N GLY A 54 2.85 2.22 14.90
CA GLY A 54 2.96 3.64 14.56
C GLY A 54 3.26 3.86 13.08
N GLU A 55 4.20 3.09 12.56
CA GLU A 55 4.55 3.11 11.14
C GLU A 55 3.38 2.65 10.26
N GLU A 56 2.70 1.57 10.67
CA GLU A 56 1.51 1.07 9.96
C GLU A 56 0.40 2.11 9.94
N THR A 57 0.14 2.74 11.08
CA THR A 57 -0.91 3.76 11.19
C THR A 57 -0.62 4.96 10.28
N TYR A 58 0.62 5.43 10.30
CA TYR A 58 1.05 6.51 9.43
C TYR A 58 0.88 6.15 7.96
N LEU A 59 1.36 4.96 7.60
CA LEU A 59 1.32 4.48 6.22
C LEU A 59 -0.12 4.33 5.72
N ASP A 60 -1.03 3.81 6.55
CA ASP A 60 -2.43 3.66 6.19
C ASP A 60 -3.07 5.03 5.91
N ALA A 61 -2.82 6.01 6.75
CA ALA A 61 -3.34 7.37 6.57
C ALA A 61 -2.78 8.02 5.30
N LEU A 62 -1.48 7.89 5.06
CA LEU A 62 -0.85 8.44 3.87
C LEU A 62 -1.36 7.75 2.60
N SER A 63 -1.57 6.44 2.67
CA SER A 63 -2.15 5.67 1.55
C SER A 63 -3.54 6.18 1.17
N ASP A 64 -4.37 6.49 2.16
CA ASP A 64 -5.71 7.02 1.92
C ASP A 64 -5.65 8.39 1.23
N LEU A 65 -4.74 9.25 1.66
CA LEU A 65 -4.55 10.56 1.06
C LEU A 65 -4.05 10.47 -0.38
N VAL A 66 -3.09 9.59 -0.63
CA VAL A 66 -2.56 9.34 -1.97
C VAL A 66 -3.64 8.75 -2.87
N GLY A 67 -4.36 7.75 -2.39
CA GLY A 67 -5.43 7.09 -3.15
C GLY A 67 -6.53 8.07 -3.54
N SER A 68 -6.91 8.96 -2.64
CA SER A 68 -7.91 9.98 -2.89
C SER A 68 -7.51 10.92 -4.03
N TYR A 69 -6.26 11.34 -4.05
CA TYR A 69 -5.75 12.21 -5.11
C TYR A 69 -5.66 11.46 -6.45
N GLU A 70 -5.16 10.23 -6.42
CA GLU A 70 -5.01 9.42 -7.63
C GLU A 70 -6.36 9.13 -8.28
N ASP A 71 -7.39 8.84 -7.47
CA ASP A 71 -8.75 8.60 -7.97
C ASP A 71 -9.32 9.80 -8.70
N GLU A 72 -8.99 11.00 -8.25
CA GLU A 72 -9.49 12.25 -8.84
C GLU A 72 -8.70 12.69 -10.07
N HIS A 73 -7.40 12.41 -10.12
CA HIS A 73 -6.49 13.06 -11.09
C HIS A 73 -5.81 12.09 -12.05
N HIS A 74 -5.75 10.81 -11.73
CA HIS A 74 -5.02 9.83 -12.53
C HIS A 74 -5.85 8.58 -12.74
N ALA A 75 -6.21 8.32 -13.99
CA ALA A 75 -6.90 7.09 -14.35
C ALA A 75 -5.88 5.95 -14.37
N ILE A 76 -6.10 4.94 -13.52
CA ILE A 76 -5.31 3.71 -13.51
C ILE A 76 -6.16 2.64 -14.17
N ASP A 77 -5.56 1.85 -15.07
CA ASP A 77 -6.25 0.73 -15.70
C ASP A 77 -6.11 -0.54 -14.82
N PRO A 78 -7.15 -0.88 -14.03
CA PRO A 78 -7.06 -2.06 -13.17
C PRO A 78 -6.98 -3.38 -13.94
N ALA A 79 -7.33 -3.40 -15.21
CA ALA A 79 -7.23 -4.61 -16.03
C ALA A 79 -5.79 -5.05 -16.23
N SER A 80 -4.85 -4.10 -16.37
CA SER A 80 -3.43 -4.40 -16.49
C SER A 80 -2.88 -5.07 -15.24
N ASP A 81 -3.29 -4.58 -14.07
CA ASP A 81 -2.88 -5.15 -12.79
C ASP A 81 -3.47 -6.53 -12.57
N ALA A 82 -4.74 -6.74 -12.97
CA ALA A 82 -5.39 -8.04 -12.91
C ALA A 82 -4.62 -9.09 -13.73
N ASP A 83 -4.25 -8.72 -14.96
CA ASP A 83 -3.51 -9.61 -15.85
C ASP A 83 -2.12 -9.92 -15.31
N MET A 84 -1.43 -8.91 -14.78
CA MET A 84 -0.11 -9.09 -14.17
C MET A 84 -0.18 -10.06 -12.99
N LEU A 85 -1.13 -9.85 -12.09
CA LEU A 85 -1.28 -10.70 -10.91
C LEU A 85 -1.61 -12.14 -11.31
N ARG A 86 -2.51 -12.32 -12.26
CA ARG A 86 -2.88 -13.64 -12.76
C ARG A 86 -1.66 -14.36 -13.33
N HIS A 87 -0.87 -13.66 -14.14
CA HIS A 87 0.35 -14.20 -14.72
C HIS A 87 1.35 -14.63 -13.63
N LEU A 88 1.58 -13.80 -12.64
CA LEU A 88 2.51 -14.12 -11.55
C LEU A 88 2.04 -15.33 -10.74
N MET A 89 0.74 -15.41 -10.45
CA MET A 89 0.16 -16.52 -9.71
C MET A 89 0.27 -17.83 -10.50
N GLU A 90 0.00 -17.79 -11.79
CA GLU A 90 0.13 -18.97 -12.66
C GLU A 90 1.59 -19.44 -12.75
N ALA A 91 2.51 -18.50 -12.89
CA ALA A 91 3.93 -18.83 -12.99
C ALA A 91 4.46 -19.49 -11.73
N LYS A 92 3.98 -19.07 -10.56
CA LYS A 92 4.39 -19.67 -9.28
C LYS A 92 3.52 -20.86 -8.87
N GLY A 93 2.35 -21.00 -9.46
CA GLY A 93 1.43 -22.10 -9.14
C GLY A 93 0.74 -21.93 -7.80
N VAL A 94 0.35 -20.71 -7.44
CA VAL A 94 -0.30 -20.42 -6.16
C VAL A 94 -1.76 -20.01 -6.37
N SER A 95 -2.60 -20.37 -5.39
CA SER A 95 -3.99 -19.98 -5.35
C SER A 95 -4.15 -18.64 -4.64
N GLN A 96 -5.34 -18.04 -4.76
CA GLN A 96 -5.66 -16.80 -4.01
C GLN A 96 -5.53 -17.01 -2.50
N MET A 97 -5.98 -18.16 -2.01
CA MET A 97 -5.91 -18.48 -0.57
C MET A 97 -4.45 -18.56 -0.11
N GLN A 98 -3.61 -19.23 -0.87
CA GLN A 98 -2.20 -19.35 -0.53
C GLN A 98 -1.50 -17.99 -0.60
N LEU A 99 -1.78 -17.21 -1.64
CA LEU A 99 -1.23 -15.87 -1.76
C LEU A 99 -1.61 -14.99 -0.57
N SER A 100 -2.88 -15.03 -0.16
CA SER A 100 -3.34 -14.29 1.01
C SER A 100 -2.61 -14.72 2.28
N ARG A 101 -2.46 -16.02 2.48
CA ARG A 101 -1.78 -16.58 3.65
C ARG A 101 -0.32 -16.18 3.71
N ASP A 102 0.37 -16.29 2.58
CA ASP A 102 1.82 -16.06 2.52
C ASP A 102 2.19 -14.59 2.57
N THR A 103 1.36 -13.71 2.01
CA THR A 103 1.64 -12.27 1.94
C THR A 103 0.99 -11.47 3.05
N GLY A 104 -0.02 -12.01 3.70
CA GLY A 104 -0.83 -11.27 4.66
C GLY A 104 -1.86 -10.34 4.02
N LEU A 105 -1.96 -10.31 2.70
CA LEU A 105 -2.96 -9.49 2.00
C LEU A 105 -4.35 -10.10 2.17
N PRO A 106 -5.39 -9.29 2.40
CA PRO A 106 -6.76 -9.81 2.50
C PRO A 106 -7.18 -10.50 1.20
N LYS A 107 -7.84 -11.65 1.32
CA LYS A 107 -8.32 -12.40 0.18
C LYS A 107 -9.30 -11.58 -0.66
N SER A 108 -10.12 -10.76 -0.01
CA SER A 108 -11.05 -9.86 -0.70
C SER A 108 -10.33 -8.87 -1.60
N THR A 109 -9.21 -8.31 -1.13
CA THR A 109 -8.38 -7.40 -1.91
C THR A 109 -7.79 -8.09 -3.13
N ILE A 110 -7.27 -9.30 -2.96
CA ILE A 110 -6.72 -10.09 -4.07
C ILE A 110 -7.82 -10.38 -5.10
N SER A 111 -9.00 -10.78 -4.64
CA SER A 111 -10.14 -11.07 -5.52
C SER A 111 -10.57 -9.84 -6.31
N GLU A 112 -10.61 -8.68 -5.68
CA GLU A 112 -11.01 -7.43 -6.33
C GLU A 112 -10.01 -7.00 -7.39
N VAL A 113 -8.73 -7.18 -7.13
CA VAL A 113 -7.68 -6.88 -8.14
C VAL A 113 -7.79 -7.85 -9.31
N LEU A 114 -7.94 -9.15 -9.05
CA LEU A 114 -8.09 -10.15 -10.12
C LEU A 114 -9.35 -9.94 -10.95
N ALA A 115 -10.39 -9.39 -10.36
CA ALA A 115 -11.63 -9.07 -11.07
C ALA A 115 -11.53 -7.76 -11.87
N GLY A 116 -10.43 -7.05 -11.81
CA GLY A 116 -10.24 -5.79 -12.49
C GLY A 116 -10.97 -4.62 -11.86
N LYS A 117 -11.39 -4.77 -10.60
CA LYS A 117 -12.13 -3.73 -9.87
C LYS A 117 -11.25 -2.73 -9.18
N LYS A 118 -10.02 -3.14 -8.84
CA LYS A 118 -9.05 -2.29 -8.13
C LYS A 118 -7.66 -2.46 -8.74
N PRO A 119 -6.88 -1.38 -8.82
CA PRO A 119 -5.46 -1.49 -9.14
C PRO A 119 -4.66 -1.96 -7.91
N PHE A 120 -3.38 -2.26 -8.11
CA PHE A 120 -2.48 -2.52 -6.99
C PHE A 120 -2.36 -1.27 -6.12
N SER A 121 -2.43 -1.45 -4.80
CA SER A 121 -2.00 -0.42 -3.86
C SER A 121 -0.48 -0.45 -3.73
N ARG A 122 0.11 0.63 -3.22
CA ARG A 122 1.55 0.66 -2.93
C ARG A 122 1.96 -0.48 -2.00
N LYS A 123 1.18 -0.74 -0.98
CA LYS A 123 1.42 -1.83 -0.04
C LYS A 123 1.38 -3.19 -0.74
N MET A 124 0.42 -3.41 -1.64
CA MET A 124 0.34 -4.61 -2.45
C MET A 124 1.56 -4.79 -3.33
N ILE A 125 1.99 -3.73 -4.01
CA ILE A 125 3.15 -3.76 -4.90
C ILE A 125 4.38 -4.26 -4.15
N HIS A 126 4.66 -3.73 -2.98
CA HIS A 126 5.82 -4.16 -2.19
C HIS A 126 5.68 -5.60 -1.70
N ALA A 127 4.50 -6.00 -1.23
CA ALA A 127 4.25 -7.35 -0.78
C ALA A 127 4.40 -8.37 -1.91
N LEU A 128 3.82 -8.07 -3.08
CA LEU A 128 3.88 -8.95 -4.25
C LEU A 128 5.28 -9.01 -4.84
N ALA A 129 5.97 -7.88 -4.92
CA ALA A 129 7.35 -7.85 -5.42
C ALA A 129 8.25 -8.74 -4.58
N ASN A 130 8.12 -8.65 -3.26
CA ASN A 130 8.89 -9.48 -2.34
C ASN A 130 8.53 -10.96 -2.45
N TYR A 131 7.24 -11.26 -2.54
CA TYR A 131 6.75 -12.64 -2.61
C TYR A 131 7.14 -13.33 -3.93
N PHE A 132 6.97 -12.63 -5.05
CA PHE A 132 7.26 -13.17 -6.38
C PHE A 132 8.70 -12.94 -6.84
N HIS A 133 9.53 -12.29 -6.03
CA HIS A 133 10.93 -11.97 -6.34
C HIS A 133 11.07 -11.17 -7.63
N VAL A 134 10.21 -10.17 -7.81
CA VAL A 134 10.28 -9.26 -8.94
C VAL A 134 10.57 -7.84 -8.45
N ASN A 135 11.07 -7.00 -9.34
CA ASN A 135 11.35 -5.60 -9.02
C ASN A 135 10.05 -4.84 -8.80
N VAL A 136 10.02 -3.97 -7.79
CA VAL A 136 8.87 -3.11 -7.51
C VAL A 136 8.47 -2.31 -8.76
N GLY A 137 9.44 -1.81 -9.52
CA GLY A 137 9.20 -1.06 -10.74
C GLY A 137 8.40 -1.82 -11.80
N VAL A 138 8.52 -3.14 -11.83
CA VAL A 138 7.75 -3.98 -12.78
C VAL A 138 6.26 -3.91 -12.46
N LEU A 139 5.92 -3.98 -11.18
CA LEU A 139 4.52 -3.93 -10.73
C LEU A 139 3.95 -2.51 -10.74
N ALA A 140 4.80 -1.51 -10.59
CA ALA A 140 4.42 -0.10 -10.57
C ALA A 140 4.48 0.56 -11.95
N ALA A 141 4.76 -0.19 -13.01
CA ALA A 141 5.01 0.36 -14.35
C ALA A 141 3.80 1.10 -14.95
N ASN A 142 2.61 0.83 -14.45
CA ASN A 142 1.38 1.44 -14.95
C ASN A 142 0.93 2.68 -14.15
N ILE A 143 1.75 3.12 -13.24
CA ILE A 143 1.43 4.26 -12.40
C ILE A 143 2.16 5.51 -12.89
#